data_1be433f5f4676c4ce9968019fd47044f
#
_entry.id   1be433f5f4676c4ce9968019fd47044f
#
_cell.length_a   1.000
_cell.length_b   1.000
_cell.length_c   1.000
_cell.angle_alpha   90.00
_cell.angle_beta   90.00
_cell.angle_gamma   90.00
#
_symmetry.space_group_name_H-M   'P 1'
#
loop_
_entity.id
_entity.type
_entity.pdbx_description
1 polymer ?
#
loop_
_entity_poly.entity_id
_entity_poly.type
_entity_poly.pdbx_seq_one_letter_code
_entity_poly.pdbx_strand_id
1 'polypeptide(L)'
;MAQLAAIPERRARFQEERRYAALTQKLVSRGRLIYRRPDYLEMDKEWPVAERTVIDGSRLIVTVPGNEPPRVLDFAGRPEIGTTFEAMRAPLAGDLAALRRAFTVQADGNAQAWTLLLTPRDPAAAKLLRTARVAGRGTWIADIRYTQANGDEAWMQIEPE
;
A
#
# COMPACT_ATOMS: atom_id res chain seq x y z
N MET A 1 -5.89 -14.91 5.21
CA MET A 1 -4.92 -14.70 4.10
C MET A 1 -5.13 -15.69 2.95
N ALA A 2 -5.28 -16.99 3.19
CA ALA A 2 -5.51 -17.97 2.11
C ALA A 2 -6.75 -17.65 1.24
N GLN A 3 -7.83 -17.19 1.82
CA GLN A 3 -9.03 -16.77 1.09
C GLN A 3 -8.80 -15.50 0.25
N LEU A 4 -7.96 -14.59 0.74
CA LEU A 4 -7.53 -13.41 -0.02
C LEU A 4 -6.71 -13.81 -1.25
N ALA A 5 -5.83 -14.79 -1.11
CA ALA A 5 -4.98 -15.28 -2.18
C ALA A 5 -5.76 -15.93 -3.34
N ALA A 6 -7.01 -16.35 -3.12
CA ALA A 6 -7.84 -16.96 -4.16
C ALA A 6 -8.42 -15.94 -5.16
N ILE A 7 -8.38 -14.64 -4.86
CA ILE A 7 -9.00 -13.59 -5.68
C ILE A 7 -7.98 -13.07 -6.71
N PRO A 8 -8.22 -13.27 -8.03
CA PRO A 8 -7.23 -12.92 -9.07
C PRO A 8 -7.14 -11.42 -9.35
N GLU A 9 -8.24 -10.70 -9.19
CA GLU A 9 -8.31 -9.25 -9.42
C GLU A 9 -9.21 -8.61 -8.37
N ARG A 10 -8.81 -7.42 -7.91
CA ARG A 10 -9.62 -6.59 -7.00
C ARG A 10 -9.72 -5.20 -7.58
N ARG A 11 -10.92 -4.64 -7.51
CA ARG A 11 -11.19 -3.25 -7.85
C ARG A 11 -11.82 -2.55 -6.67
N ALA A 12 -11.36 -1.36 -6.41
CA ALA A 12 -11.81 -0.59 -5.26
C ALA A 12 -11.73 0.92 -5.53
N ARG A 13 -12.44 1.65 -4.73
CA ARG A 13 -12.21 3.08 -4.57
C ARG A 13 -11.41 3.31 -3.31
N PHE A 14 -10.57 4.34 -3.31
CA PHE A 14 -9.83 4.73 -2.12
C PHE A 14 -9.99 6.21 -1.80
N GLN A 15 -9.86 6.52 -0.53
CA GLN A 15 -9.60 7.86 -0.03
C GLN A 15 -8.36 7.80 0.84
N GLU A 16 -7.39 8.66 0.56
CA GLU A 16 -6.16 8.74 1.34
C GLU A 16 -6.06 10.10 2.02
N GLU A 17 -5.72 10.08 3.31
CA GLU A 17 -5.31 11.25 4.07
C GLU A 17 -3.83 11.15 4.37
N ARG A 18 -3.08 12.20 4.04
CA ARG A 18 -1.66 12.32 4.41
C ARG A 18 -1.47 13.46 5.38
N ARG A 19 -0.75 13.16 6.45
CA ARG A 19 -0.30 14.14 7.44
C ARG A 19 1.20 14.19 7.42
N TYR A 20 1.74 15.36 7.13
CA TYR A 20 3.17 15.62 7.20
C TYR A 20 3.48 16.22 8.57
N ALA A 21 4.48 15.67 9.26
CA ALA A 21 4.86 16.12 10.61
C ALA A 21 5.22 17.62 10.66
N ALA A 22 5.73 18.16 9.55
CA ALA A 22 6.09 19.56 9.42
C ALA A 22 4.92 20.49 9.05
N LEU A 23 3.73 19.95 8.73
CA LEU A 23 2.58 20.72 8.31
C LEU A 23 1.41 20.56 9.28
N THR A 24 0.61 21.61 9.41
CA THR A 24 -0.60 21.60 10.25
C THR A 24 -1.82 21.06 9.52
N GLN A 25 -1.77 20.97 8.19
CA GLN A 25 -2.88 20.53 7.35
C GLN A 25 -2.66 19.11 6.84
N LYS A 26 -3.76 18.35 6.74
CA LYS A 26 -3.78 17.07 6.06
C LYS A 26 -4.10 17.25 4.59
N LEU A 27 -3.50 16.41 3.74
CA LEU A 27 -3.80 16.34 2.32
C LEU A 27 -4.70 15.14 2.07
N VAL A 28 -5.80 15.37 1.36
CA VAL A 28 -6.78 14.33 1.01
C VAL A 28 -6.72 14.08 -0.50
N SER A 29 -6.69 12.82 -0.89
CA SER A 29 -6.81 12.41 -2.29
C SER A 29 -7.79 11.25 -2.42
N ARG A 30 -8.35 11.08 -3.63
CA ARG A 30 -9.33 10.03 -3.93
C ARG A 30 -9.07 9.48 -5.32
N GLY A 31 -9.43 8.21 -5.49
CA GLY A 31 -9.31 7.57 -6.79
C GLY A 31 -9.72 6.12 -6.77
N ARG A 32 -9.17 5.38 -7.72
CA ARG A 32 -9.40 3.95 -7.91
C ARG A 32 -8.14 3.16 -7.65
N LEU A 33 -8.35 1.94 -7.18
CA LEU A 33 -7.30 0.98 -6.92
C LEU A 33 -7.64 -0.30 -7.68
N ILE A 34 -6.66 -0.82 -8.43
CA ILE A 34 -6.79 -2.09 -9.15
C ILE A 34 -5.61 -2.96 -8.77
N TYR A 35 -5.89 -4.12 -8.21
CA TYR A 35 -4.90 -5.15 -7.96
C TYR A 35 -5.14 -6.34 -8.91
N ARG A 36 -4.07 -6.85 -9.51
CA ARG A 36 -4.07 -8.09 -10.31
C ARG A 36 -2.92 -8.99 -9.88
N ARG A 37 -3.24 -10.24 -9.70
CA ARG A 37 -2.21 -11.24 -9.38
C ARG A 37 -1.19 -11.37 -10.52
N PRO A 38 0.07 -11.69 -10.20
CA PRO A 38 0.60 -11.90 -8.85
C PRO A 38 1.06 -10.61 -8.16
N ASP A 39 1.42 -9.56 -8.90
CA ASP A 39 2.20 -8.45 -8.36
C ASP A 39 1.93 -7.09 -9.04
N TYR A 40 0.77 -6.94 -9.65
CA TYR A 40 0.34 -5.69 -10.28
C TYR A 40 -0.59 -4.89 -9.36
N LEU A 41 -0.25 -3.65 -9.10
CA LEU A 41 -1.09 -2.71 -8.37
C LEU A 41 -1.12 -1.38 -9.10
N GLU A 42 -2.31 -0.88 -9.39
CA GLU A 42 -2.53 0.42 -10.00
C GLU A 42 -3.36 1.31 -9.07
N MET A 43 -2.89 2.52 -8.87
CA MET A 43 -3.58 3.56 -8.13
C MET A 43 -3.83 4.74 -9.06
N ASP A 44 -5.06 4.94 -9.42
CA ASP A 44 -5.52 6.04 -10.26
C ASP A 44 -6.10 7.14 -9.36
N LYS A 45 -5.26 8.10 -9.00
CA LYS A 45 -5.70 9.27 -8.24
C LYS A 45 -6.45 10.20 -9.19
N GLU A 46 -7.69 10.50 -8.85
CA GLU A 46 -8.60 11.33 -9.64
C GLU A 46 -8.71 12.75 -9.08
N TRP A 47 -8.57 12.91 -7.78
CA TRP A 47 -8.71 14.19 -7.09
C TRP A 47 -7.68 14.32 -5.96
N PRO A 48 -7.12 15.50 -5.68
CA PRO A 48 -7.35 16.79 -6.34
C PRO A 48 -6.62 16.94 -7.68
N VAL A 49 -5.56 16.19 -7.89
CA VAL A 49 -4.76 16.21 -9.12
C VAL A 49 -4.65 14.79 -9.65
N ALA A 50 -4.93 14.61 -10.92
CA ALA A 50 -4.83 13.29 -11.55
C ALA A 50 -3.38 12.79 -11.56
N GLU A 51 -3.20 11.55 -11.13
CA GLU A 51 -1.90 10.86 -11.15
C GLU A 51 -2.14 9.36 -11.17
N ARG A 52 -1.48 8.66 -12.06
CA ARG A 52 -1.49 7.19 -12.09
C ARG A 52 -0.18 6.66 -11.57
N THR A 53 -0.26 5.80 -10.58
CA THR A 53 0.87 5.06 -10.03
C THR A 53 0.66 3.59 -10.30
N VAL A 54 1.59 2.95 -11.00
CA VAL A 54 1.58 1.52 -11.29
C VAL A 54 2.79 0.87 -10.64
N ILE A 55 2.54 -0.20 -9.90
CA ILE A 55 3.57 -1.10 -9.38
C ILE A 55 3.40 -2.42 -10.13
N ASP A 56 4.37 -2.74 -10.99
CA ASP A 56 4.37 -3.94 -11.79
C ASP A 56 5.68 -4.70 -11.53
N GLY A 57 5.57 -5.80 -10.78
CA GLY A 57 6.75 -6.48 -10.26
C GLY A 57 7.60 -5.56 -9.39
N SER A 58 8.83 -5.28 -9.82
CA SER A 58 9.76 -4.37 -9.15
C SER A 58 9.78 -2.96 -9.75
N ARG A 59 8.88 -2.67 -10.71
CA ARG A 59 8.86 -1.37 -11.39
C ARG A 59 7.75 -0.50 -10.86
N LEU A 60 8.12 0.73 -10.51
CA LEU A 60 7.20 1.82 -10.19
C LEU A 60 7.12 2.75 -11.38
N ILE A 61 5.91 3.01 -11.86
CA ILE A 61 5.67 3.91 -12.99
C ILE A 61 4.67 4.97 -12.53
N VAL A 62 5.10 6.23 -12.57
CA VAL A 62 4.24 7.37 -12.20
C VAL A 62 3.99 8.23 -13.42
N THR A 63 2.73 8.38 -13.77
CA THR A 63 2.26 9.20 -14.89
C THR A 63 1.38 10.33 -14.36
N VAL A 64 1.76 11.57 -14.71
CA VAL A 64 0.94 12.75 -14.43
C VAL A 64 0.48 13.31 -15.79
N PRO A 65 -0.85 13.42 -16.03
CA PRO A 65 -1.36 13.95 -17.29
C PRO A 65 -0.75 15.34 -17.62
N GLY A 66 -0.26 15.49 -18.84
CA GLY A 66 0.41 16.71 -19.29
C GLY A 66 1.89 16.83 -18.89
N ASN A 67 2.41 15.85 -18.15
CA ASN A 67 3.80 15.83 -17.68
C ASN A 67 4.51 14.57 -18.20
N GLU A 68 4.79 14.56 -19.46
CA GLU A 68 5.45 13.44 -20.15
C GLU A 68 6.97 13.64 -20.20
N PRO A 69 7.80 12.57 -20.20
CA PRO A 69 7.40 11.15 -20.11
C PRO A 69 7.10 10.68 -18.68
N PRO A 70 6.49 9.48 -18.51
CA PRO A 70 6.29 8.87 -17.21
C PRO A 70 7.62 8.68 -16.47
N ARG A 71 7.60 8.81 -15.15
CA ARG A 71 8.75 8.48 -14.30
C ARG A 71 8.75 7.01 -13.99
N VAL A 72 9.88 6.35 -14.23
CA VAL A 72 10.05 4.91 -13.99
C VAL A 72 11.18 4.71 -13.00
N LEU A 73 10.93 3.89 -11.98
CA LEU A 73 11.91 3.48 -10.98
C LEU A 73 11.86 1.97 -10.84
N ASP A 74 13.00 1.31 -10.97
CA ASP A 74 13.15 -0.10 -10.61
C ASP A 74 13.67 -0.19 -9.18
N PHE A 75 12.91 -0.81 -8.28
CA PHE A 75 13.28 -0.96 -6.88
C PHE A 75 13.79 -2.36 -6.52
N ALA A 76 14.09 -3.20 -7.51
CA ALA A 76 14.74 -4.48 -7.27
C ALA A 76 16.07 -4.27 -6.53
N GLY A 77 16.27 -5.00 -5.44
CA GLY A 77 17.44 -4.84 -4.59
C GLY A 77 17.47 -3.54 -3.76
N ARG A 78 16.37 -2.80 -3.71
CA ARG A 78 16.21 -1.59 -2.90
C ARG A 78 15.14 -1.79 -1.84
N PRO A 79 15.45 -2.48 -0.73
CA PRO A 79 14.46 -2.77 0.31
C PRO A 79 13.90 -1.50 0.96
N GLU A 80 14.65 -0.41 0.99
CA GLU A 80 14.19 0.88 1.49
C GLU A 80 12.96 1.44 0.75
N ILE A 81 12.79 1.06 -0.53
CA ILE A 81 11.65 1.47 -1.34
C ILE A 81 10.64 0.34 -1.48
N GLY A 82 11.11 -0.86 -1.86
CA GLY A 82 10.25 -2.00 -2.16
C GLY A 82 9.39 -2.46 -0.98
N THR A 83 9.91 -2.40 0.24
CA THR A 83 9.19 -2.79 1.45
C THR A 83 7.93 -1.97 1.66
N THR A 84 7.96 -0.66 1.40
CA THR A 84 6.77 0.20 1.53
C THR A 84 5.65 -0.24 0.56
N PHE A 85 6.00 -0.60 -0.68
CA PHE A 85 5.02 -1.07 -1.66
C PHE A 85 4.50 -2.47 -1.32
N GLU A 86 5.33 -3.35 -0.75
CA GLU A 86 4.90 -4.66 -0.28
C GLU A 86 3.92 -4.56 0.90
N ALA A 87 4.01 -3.53 1.73
CA ALA A 87 3.04 -3.29 2.79
C ALA A 87 1.62 -3.06 2.25
N MET A 88 1.48 -2.58 1.02
CA MET A 88 0.19 -2.43 0.35
C MET A 88 -0.15 -3.65 -0.52
N ARG A 89 0.79 -4.09 -1.34
CA ARG A 89 0.56 -5.12 -2.36
C ARG A 89 0.36 -6.52 -1.77
N ALA A 90 1.19 -6.92 -0.83
CA ALA A 90 1.16 -8.26 -0.27
C ALA A 90 -0.14 -8.57 0.50
N PRO A 91 -0.72 -7.66 1.31
CA PRO A 91 -2.04 -7.88 1.89
C PRO A 91 -3.15 -8.06 0.83
N LEU A 92 -3.14 -7.26 -0.23
CA LEU A 92 -4.11 -7.38 -1.33
C LEU A 92 -3.95 -8.71 -2.07
N ALA A 93 -2.73 -9.20 -2.21
CA ALA A 93 -2.45 -10.51 -2.77
C ALA A 93 -2.83 -11.67 -1.84
N GLY A 94 -3.01 -11.41 -0.55
CA GLY A 94 -3.12 -12.46 0.45
C GLY A 94 -1.83 -13.27 0.64
N ASP A 95 -0.69 -12.67 0.30
CA ASP A 95 0.62 -13.34 0.33
C ASP A 95 1.28 -13.18 1.70
N LEU A 96 0.89 -14.06 2.62
CA LEU A 96 1.44 -14.06 3.98
C LEU A 96 2.94 -14.37 3.99
N ALA A 97 3.42 -15.20 3.06
CA ALA A 97 4.84 -15.52 2.97
C ALA A 97 5.68 -14.29 2.60
N ALA A 98 5.22 -13.49 1.63
CA ALA A 98 5.85 -12.21 1.28
C ALA A 98 5.84 -11.23 2.45
N LEU A 99 4.70 -11.12 3.16
CA LEU A 99 4.61 -10.28 4.35
C LEU A 99 5.62 -10.68 5.42
N ARG A 100 5.74 -11.97 5.72
CA ARG A 100 6.67 -12.46 6.74
C ARG A 100 8.14 -12.33 6.34
N ARG A 101 8.44 -12.34 5.05
CA ARG A 101 9.80 -12.07 4.57
C ARG A 101 10.22 -10.62 4.81
N ALA A 102 9.31 -9.69 4.55
CA ALA A 102 9.59 -8.26 4.62
C ALA A 102 9.35 -7.65 6.00
N PHE A 103 8.43 -8.25 6.79
CA PHE A 103 7.95 -7.68 8.04
C PHE A 103 7.91 -8.68 9.17
N THR A 104 8.06 -8.18 10.39
CA THR A 104 7.49 -8.82 11.58
C THR A 104 5.98 -8.55 11.54
N VAL A 105 5.17 -9.60 11.59
CA VAL A 105 3.71 -9.51 11.48
C VAL A 105 3.07 -9.85 12.81
N GLN A 106 2.28 -8.92 13.35
CA GLN A 106 1.41 -9.17 14.50
C GLN A 106 -0.04 -9.17 14.01
N ALA A 107 -0.73 -10.28 14.17
CA ALA A 107 -2.12 -10.44 13.77
C ALA A 107 -3.04 -10.40 14.98
N ASP A 108 -4.19 -9.75 14.84
CA ASP A 108 -5.22 -9.66 15.88
C ASP A 108 -6.62 -9.77 15.26
N GLY A 109 -7.59 -10.16 16.08
CA GLY A 109 -8.98 -10.31 15.65
C GLY A 109 -9.32 -11.73 15.18
N ASN A 110 -10.31 -11.83 14.30
CA ASN A 110 -10.83 -13.08 13.76
C ASN A 110 -11.15 -12.97 12.25
N ALA A 111 -11.72 -13.99 11.64
CA ALA A 111 -12.01 -13.99 10.21
C ALA A 111 -12.98 -12.88 9.77
N GLN A 112 -13.86 -12.41 10.64
CA GLN A 112 -14.83 -11.36 10.34
C GLN A 112 -14.24 -9.96 10.46
N ALA A 113 -13.33 -9.75 11.41
CA ALA A 113 -12.64 -8.47 11.61
C ALA A 113 -11.22 -8.73 12.12
N TRP A 114 -10.22 -8.36 11.35
CA TRP A 114 -8.82 -8.62 11.62
C TRP A 114 -7.95 -7.42 11.37
N THR A 115 -6.82 -7.37 12.06
CA THR A 115 -5.77 -6.38 11.85
C THR A 115 -4.41 -7.04 11.78
N LEU A 116 -3.53 -6.48 10.97
CA LEU A 116 -2.11 -6.83 10.90
C LEU A 116 -1.29 -5.59 11.22
N LEU A 117 -0.34 -5.74 12.14
CA LEU A 117 0.68 -4.72 12.35
C LEU A 117 1.98 -5.23 11.73
N LEU A 118 2.51 -4.45 10.79
CA LEU A 118 3.69 -4.78 10.01
C LEU A 118 4.85 -3.87 10.42
N THR A 119 5.95 -4.47 10.85
CA THR A 119 7.18 -3.77 11.19
C THR A 119 8.29 -4.25 10.27
N PRO A 120 8.95 -3.35 9.49
CA PRO A 120 10.01 -3.77 8.57
C PRO A 120 11.13 -4.52 9.27
N ARG A 121 11.59 -5.62 8.65
CA ARG A 121 12.74 -6.38 9.15
C ARG A 121 14.07 -5.78 8.70
N ASP A 122 14.10 -5.24 7.49
CA ASP A 122 15.31 -4.66 6.93
C ASP A 122 15.59 -3.28 7.54
N PRO A 123 16.80 -3.03 8.09
CA PRO A 123 17.15 -1.74 8.68
C PRO A 123 17.07 -0.57 7.69
N ALA A 124 17.36 -0.80 6.40
CA ALA A 124 17.25 0.24 5.38
C ALA A 124 15.78 0.62 5.13
N ALA A 125 14.88 -0.37 5.10
CA ALA A 125 13.44 -0.12 5.00
C ALA A 125 12.90 0.61 6.24
N ALA A 126 13.38 0.26 7.43
CA ALA A 126 12.97 0.89 8.69
C ALA A 126 13.37 2.37 8.79
N LYS A 127 14.31 2.84 7.99
CA LYS A 127 14.66 4.27 7.90
C LYS A 127 13.57 5.10 7.23
N LEU A 128 12.72 4.49 6.41
CA LEU A 128 11.62 5.16 5.72
C LEU A 128 10.27 4.82 6.34
N LEU A 129 10.00 3.53 6.54
CA LEU A 129 8.72 3.04 7.07
C LEU A 129 8.92 2.52 8.49
N ARG A 130 8.23 3.13 9.45
CA ARG A 130 8.25 2.65 10.84
C ARG A 130 7.33 1.47 11.02
N THR A 131 6.06 1.62 10.65
CA THR A 131 5.03 0.57 10.72
C THR A 131 4.00 0.76 9.62
N ALA A 132 3.33 -0.35 9.26
CA ALA A 132 2.10 -0.31 8.49
C ALA A 132 1.05 -1.14 9.23
N ARG A 133 -0.18 -0.63 9.31
CA ARG A 133 -1.31 -1.33 9.90
C ARG A 133 -2.36 -1.57 8.84
N VAL A 134 -2.73 -2.83 8.66
CA VAL A 134 -3.76 -3.26 7.71
C VAL A 134 -4.95 -3.76 8.49
N ALA A 135 -6.13 -3.23 8.23
CA ALA A 135 -7.38 -3.71 8.80
C ALA A 135 -8.29 -4.25 7.71
N GLY A 136 -8.97 -5.34 8.01
CA GLY A 136 -9.85 -5.99 7.05
C GLY A 136 -11.05 -6.68 7.68
N ARG A 137 -11.98 -7.07 6.82
CA ARG A 137 -13.18 -7.81 7.18
C ARG A 137 -13.38 -8.94 6.17
N GLY A 138 -13.38 -10.18 6.64
CA GLY A 138 -13.45 -11.34 5.75
C GLY A 138 -12.30 -11.32 4.74
N THR A 139 -12.64 -11.33 3.46
CA THR A 139 -11.69 -11.27 2.35
C THR A 139 -11.43 -9.85 1.84
N TRP A 140 -11.83 -8.83 2.59
CA TRP A 140 -11.77 -7.45 2.18
C TRP A 140 -10.82 -6.63 3.06
N ILE A 141 -9.96 -5.82 2.45
CA ILE A 141 -9.12 -4.85 3.14
C ILE A 141 -9.89 -3.53 3.24
N ALA A 142 -10.12 -3.07 4.45
CA ALA A 142 -10.89 -1.86 4.71
C ALA A 142 -10.03 -0.60 4.80
N ASP A 143 -8.85 -0.70 5.43
CA ASP A 143 -7.93 0.43 5.51
C ASP A 143 -6.48 -0.02 5.71
N ILE A 144 -5.57 0.86 5.32
CA ILE A 144 -4.13 0.71 5.54
C ILE A 144 -3.60 2.04 6.09
N ARG A 145 -2.86 1.97 7.19
CA ARG A 145 -2.15 3.11 7.77
C ARG A 145 -0.66 2.91 7.69
N TYR A 146 0.03 3.92 7.20
CA TYR A 146 1.50 3.96 7.18
C TYR A 146 1.98 5.02 8.15
N THR A 147 2.96 4.68 8.98
CA THR A 147 3.71 5.63 9.79
C THR A 147 5.14 5.62 9.31
N GLN A 148 5.60 6.74 8.78
CA GLN A 148 6.98 6.89 8.32
C GLN A 148 7.92 7.19 9.48
N ALA A 149 9.20 6.91 9.30
CA ALA A 149 10.20 7.11 10.34
C ALA A 149 10.35 8.58 10.77
N ASN A 150 10.06 9.52 9.87
CA ASN A 150 10.08 10.97 10.15
C ASN A 150 8.81 11.48 10.85
N GLY A 151 7.84 10.61 11.13
CA GLY A 151 6.57 10.97 11.76
C GLY A 151 5.44 11.30 10.79
N ASP A 152 5.67 11.28 9.48
CA ASP A 152 4.61 11.44 8.50
C ASP A 152 3.67 10.22 8.54
N GLU A 153 2.39 10.45 8.31
CA GLU A 153 1.38 9.40 8.32
C GLU A 153 0.54 9.44 7.04
N ALA A 154 0.14 8.28 6.56
CA ALA A 154 -0.83 8.12 5.50
C ALA A 154 -1.89 7.12 5.93
N TRP A 155 -3.15 7.45 5.72
CA TRP A 155 -4.28 6.59 6.01
C TRP A 155 -5.13 6.44 4.77
N MET A 156 -5.16 5.23 4.24
CA MET A 156 -5.95 4.88 3.05
C MET A 156 -7.17 4.05 3.47
N GLN A 157 -8.35 4.58 3.19
CA GLN A 157 -9.62 3.86 3.32
C GLN A 157 -9.99 3.27 1.97
N ILE A 158 -10.41 2.01 1.95
CA ILE A 158 -10.65 1.23 0.74
C ILE A 158 -12.09 0.71 0.76
N GLU A 159 -12.84 0.99 -0.30
CA GLU A 159 -14.19 0.51 -0.48
C GLU A 159 -14.28 -0.35 -1.75
N PRO A 160 -14.96 -1.52 -1.69
CA PRO A 160 -15.18 -2.34 -2.88
C PRO A 160 -15.95 -1.57 -3.95
N GLU A 161 -15.55 -1.79 -5.21
CA GLU A 161 -16.25 -1.26 -6.36
C GLU A 161 -17.31 -2.25 -6.88
#